data_6fa0a4d785b1df08409cb3771ecbbb83
#
_entry.id   6fa0a4d785b1df08409cb3771ecbbb83
#
_cell.length_a   1.000
_cell.length_b   1.000
_cell.length_c   1.000
_cell.angle_alpha   90.00
_cell.angle_beta   90.00
_cell.angle_gamma   90.00
#
_symmetry.space_group_name_H-M   'P 1'
#
loop_
_entity.id
_entity.type
_entity.pdbx_description
1 polymer ?
#
loop_
_entity_poly.entity_id
_entity_poly.type
_entity_poly.pdbx_seq_one_letter_code
_entity_poly.pdbx_strand_id
1 'polypeptide(L)'
;LIRVIVQMYRLKDGAKKIADGETDYKIDTTHMLPEFAAHGETLNCIQDSVRVAVAERMKSERMKAELITNVSHDIKTPLTSIINYVDILSKEGDLSDKEAEYLGVLQRQSARLKKLIEDLIEASKASTGNLEVHMEPTDVEMLLEQALGEFEERLAACKLQPVVTNYLTKKYGAQADCHVMADGRHLWRVFDNLIGNIIKYAQPNSRVYIDIDEAEPGEITVTFKNISKEPLNISGDELKE
;
A
#
# COMPACT_ATOMS: atom_id res chain seq x y z
N LEU A 1 34.91 -10.20 -41.74
CA LEU A 1 34.23 -11.05 -40.77
C LEU A 1 34.26 -10.41 -39.37
N ILE A 2 35.42 -10.01 -38.81
CA ILE A 2 35.55 -9.43 -37.45
C ILE A 2 34.68 -8.18 -37.28
N ARG A 3 34.65 -7.29 -38.29
CA ARG A 3 33.84 -6.05 -38.23
C ARG A 3 32.31 -6.32 -38.09
N VAL A 4 31.82 -7.34 -38.75
CA VAL A 4 30.41 -7.78 -38.69
C VAL A 4 30.08 -8.33 -37.30
N ILE A 5 30.95 -9.18 -36.75
CA ILE A 5 30.78 -9.77 -35.41
C ILE A 5 30.73 -8.67 -34.34
N VAL A 6 31.62 -7.69 -34.41
CA VAL A 6 31.64 -6.57 -33.45
C VAL A 6 30.35 -5.74 -33.50
N GLN A 7 29.84 -5.47 -34.72
CA GLN A 7 28.60 -4.70 -34.89
C GLN A 7 27.37 -5.47 -34.37
N MET A 8 27.33 -6.77 -34.65
CA MET A 8 26.27 -7.65 -34.13
C MET A 8 26.29 -7.72 -32.59
N TYR A 9 27.49 -7.77 -31.98
CA TYR A 9 27.62 -7.73 -30.54
C TYR A 9 27.12 -6.40 -29.95
N ARG A 10 27.47 -5.25 -30.57
CA ARG A 10 26.99 -3.92 -30.13
C ARG A 10 25.49 -3.79 -30.20
N LEU A 11 24.85 -4.29 -31.26
CA LEU A 11 23.39 -4.30 -31.37
C LEU A 11 22.74 -5.18 -30.31
N LYS A 12 23.30 -6.36 -30.06
CA LYS A 12 22.81 -7.28 -29.03
C LYS A 12 22.96 -6.67 -27.63
N ASP A 13 24.10 -6.08 -27.31
CA ASP A 13 24.36 -5.41 -26.03
C ASP A 13 23.41 -4.22 -25.84
N GLY A 14 23.27 -3.39 -26.88
CA GLY A 14 22.33 -2.27 -26.86
C GLY A 14 20.89 -2.70 -26.67
N ALA A 15 20.43 -3.72 -27.40
CA ALA A 15 19.08 -4.28 -27.25
C ALA A 15 18.86 -4.83 -25.83
N LYS A 16 19.89 -5.45 -25.21
CA LYS A 16 19.81 -5.95 -23.86
C LYS A 16 19.66 -4.80 -22.83
N LYS A 17 20.45 -3.74 -22.95
CA LYS A 17 20.36 -2.56 -22.08
C LYS A 17 18.99 -1.90 -22.17
N ILE A 18 18.45 -1.78 -23.39
CA ILE A 18 17.08 -1.28 -23.60
C ILE A 18 16.05 -2.17 -22.90
N ALA A 19 16.19 -3.51 -23.02
CA ALA A 19 15.33 -4.47 -22.36
C ALA A 19 15.45 -4.47 -20.84
N ASP A 20 16.65 -4.19 -20.31
CA ASP A 20 16.92 -4.08 -18.86
C ASP A 20 16.44 -2.73 -18.29
N GLY A 21 15.84 -1.85 -19.10
CA GLY A 21 15.22 -0.59 -18.67
C GLY A 21 16.14 0.63 -18.63
N GLU A 22 17.30 0.58 -19.25
CA GLU A 22 18.18 1.75 -19.41
C GLU A 22 17.59 2.72 -20.45
N THR A 23 16.67 3.58 -20.00
CA THR A 23 15.90 4.48 -20.89
C THR A 23 16.72 5.58 -21.58
N ASP A 24 17.91 5.89 -21.10
CA ASP A 24 18.76 6.96 -21.64
C ASP A 24 19.91 6.43 -22.54
N TYR A 25 20.05 5.11 -22.63
CA TYR A 25 21.10 4.51 -23.46
C TYR A 25 20.72 4.60 -24.94
N LYS A 26 21.63 5.06 -25.80
CA LYS A 26 21.47 5.02 -27.27
C LYS A 26 22.59 4.23 -27.91
N ILE A 27 22.22 3.42 -28.89
CA ILE A 27 23.18 2.68 -29.70
C ILE A 27 23.87 3.67 -30.65
N ASP A 28 25.20 3.76 -30.58
CA ASP A 28 25.99 4.57 -31.50
C ASP A 28 26.07 3.87 -32.87
N THR A 29 25.43 4.45 -33.87
CA THR A 29 25.36 3.94 -35.24
C THR A 29 26.39 4.56 -36.20
N THR A 30 27.18 5.54 -35.77
CA THR A 30 28.06 6.40 -36.61
C THR A 30 29.11 5.66 -37.43
N HIS A 31 29.57 4.50 -36.97
CA HIS A 31 30.61 3.71 -37.63
C HIS A 31 30.14 2.30 -38.00
N MET A 32 28.83 2.08 -38.12
CA MET A 32 28.23 0.81 -38.51
C MET A 32 28.07 0.72 -40.03
N LEU A 33 28.03 -0.51 -40.55
CA LEU A 33 27.60 -0.76 -41.92
C LEU A 33 26.11 -0.36 -42.06
N PRO A 34 25.69 0.11 -43.24
CA PRO A 34 24.34 0.67 -43.43
C PRO A 34 23.21 -0.21 -42.90
N GLU A 35 23.26 -1.52 -43.11
CA GLU A 35 22.26 -2.47 -42.63
C GLU A 35 22.22 -2.54 -41.09
N PHE A 36 23.35 -2.58 -40.44
CA PHE A 36 23.45 -2.60 -38.98
C PHE A 36 23.07 -1.25 -38.37
N ALA A 37 23.45 -0.15 -39.04
CA ALA A 37 23.06 1.20 -38.63
C ALA A 37 21.54 1.36 -38.65
N ALA A 38 20.86 0.89 -39.70
CA ALA A 38 19.40 0.90 -39.79
C ALA A 38 18.71 0.13 -38.65
N HIS A 39 19.27 -1.04 -38.26
CA HIS A 39 18.78 -1.77 -37.10
C HIS A 39 19.02 -1.03 -35.77
N GLY A 40 20.19 -0.41 -35.61
CA GLY A 40 20.50 0.40 -34.43
C GLY A 40 19.56 1.60 -34.29
N GLU A 41 19.28 2.29 -35.40
CA GLU A 41 18.32 3.40 -35.43
C GLU A 41 16.91 2.94 -35.11
N THR A 42 16.48 1.78 -35.63
CA THR A 42 15.19 1.20 -35.30
C THR A 42 15.06 0.91 -33.81
N LEU A 43 16.09 0.33 -33.17
CA LEU A 43 16.12 0.09 -31.73
C LEU A 43 16.07 1.40 -30.92
N ASN A 44 16.81 2.43 -31.36
CA ASN A 44 16.77 3.75 -30.76
C ASN A 44 15.38 4.39 -30.86
N CYS A 45 14.69 4.26 -32.01
CA CYS A 45 13.31 4.72 -32.18
C CYS A 45 12.31 3.99 -31.30
N ILE A 46 12.45 2.66 -31.15
CA ILE A 46 11.60 1.88 -30.22
C ILE A 46 11.81 2.39 -28.78
N GLN A 47 13.05 2.60 -28.38
CA GLN A 47 13.37 3.13 -27.05
C GLN A 47 12.76 4.52 -26.82
N ASP A 48 12.91 5.44 -27.77
CA ASP A 48 12.30 6.77 -27.68
C ASP A 48 10.75 6.67 -27.56
N SER A 49 10.14 5.76 -28.31
CA SER A 49 8.68 5.51 -28.24
C SER A 49 8.26 4.96 -26.88
N VAL A 50 9.00 4.00 -26.34
CA VAL A 50 8.76 3.46 -24.98
C VAL A 50 8.92 4.55 -23.92
N ARG A 51 9.96 5.37 -24.02
CA ARG A 51 10.21 6.48 -23.09
C ARG A 51 9.04 7.47 -23.08
N VAL A 52 8.53 7.85 -24.26
CA VAL A 52 7.37 8.74 -24.38
C VAL A 52 6.14 8.10 -23.78
N ALA A 53 5.86 6.83 -24.08
CA ALA A 53 4.70 6.13 -23.55
C ALA A 53 4.75 6.00 -22.02
N VAL A 54 5.92 5.71 -21.45
CA VAL A 54 6.12 5.66 -19.99
C VAL A 54 5.91 7.05 -19.36
N ALA A 55 6.48 8.11 -19.97
CA ALA A 55 6.31 9.48 -19.47
C ALA A 55 4.84 9.94 -19.52
N GLU A 56 4.10 9.60 -20.58
CA GLU A 56 2.66 9.90 -20.68
C GLU A 56 1.85 9.12 -19.63
N ARG A 57 2.18 7.86 -19.41
CA ARG A 57 1.52 7.04 -18.38
C ARG A 57 1.78 7.62 -16.98
N MET A 58 3.03 7.96 -16.66
CA MET A 58 3.36 8.61 -15.38
C MET A 58 2.64 9.95 -15.20
N LYS A 59 2.54 10.76 -16.27
CA LYS A 59 1.79 12.02 -16.24
C LYS A 59 0.30 11.77 -15.99
N SER A 60 -0.29 10.75 -16.62
CA SER A 60 -1.69 10.37 -16.41
C SER A 60 -1.94 9.93 -14.96
N GLU A 61 -1.07 9.08 -14.41
CA GLU A 61 -1.18 8.64 -13.02
C GLU A 61 -1.03 9.79 -12.02
N ARG A 62 -0.09 10.72 -12.25
CA ARG A 62 0.03 11.94 -11.42
C ARG A 62 -1.22 12.80 -11.48
N MET A 63 -1.79 13.04 -12.68
CA MET A 63 -3.03 13.80 -12.82
C MET A 63 -4.21 13.13 -12.11
N LYS A 64 -4.33 11.81 -12.19
CA LYS A 64 -5.38 11.06 -11.44
C LYS A 64 -5.23 11.29 -9.94
N ALA A 65 -4.02 11.21 -9.41
CA ALA A 65 -3.75 11.41 -8.00
C ALA A 65 -4.02 12.86 -7.54
N GLU A 66 -3.63 13.85 -8.34
CA GLU A 66 -3.94 15.25 -8.07
C GLU A 66 -5.45 15.51 -8.07
N LEU A 67 -6.19 14.96 -9.05
CA LEU A 67 -7.65 15.02 -9.09
C LEU A 67 -8.28 14.41 -7.85
N ILE A 68 -7.85 13.19 -7.46
CA ILE A 68 -8.33 12.51 -6.26
C ILE A 68 -8.06 13.36 -5.02
N THR A 69 -6.87 13.94 -4.90
CA THR A 69 -6.50 14.79 -3.75
C THR A 69 -7.34 16.05 -3.70
N ASN A 70 -7.52 16.75 -4.82
CA ASN A 70 -8.30 17.97 -4.89
C ASN A 70 -9.78 17.73 -4.61
N VAL A 71 -10.39 16.72 -5.27
CA VAL A 71 -11.79 16.33 -5.04
C VAL A 71 -12.01 15.91 -3.58
N SER A 72 -11.06 15.20 -2.99
CA SER A 72 -11.15 14.78 -1.60
C SER A 72 -11.10 15.95 -0.64
N HIS A 73 -10.27 16.96 -0.90
CA HIS A 73 -10.24 18.19 -0.12
C HIS A 73 -11.59 18.95 -0.20
N ASP A 74 -12.15 19.06 -1.40
CA ASP A 74 -13.42 19.76 -1.63
C ASP A 74 -14.63 19.02 -1.04
N ILE A 75 -14.54 17.71 -0.86
CA ILE A 75 -15.56 16.92 -0.16
C ILE A 75 -15.33 16.94 1.37
N LYS A 76 -14.09 16.98 1.85
CA LYS A 76 -13.80 16.99 3.29
C LYS A 76 -14.40 18.21 4.00
N THR A 77 -14.39 19.38 3.36
CA THR A 77 -14.89 20.63 3.95
C THR A 77 -16.39 20.58 4.25
N PRO A 78 -17.31 20.31 3.28
CA PRO A 78 -18.74 20.20 3.57
C PRO A 78 -19.08 19.02 4.48
N LEU A 79 -18.33 17.92 4.39
CA LEU A 79 -18.52 16.76 5.27
C LEU A 79 -18.20 17.10 6.73
N THR A 80 -17.11 17.85 6.97
CA THR A 80 -16.77 18.32 8.31
C THR A 80 -17.88 19.22 8.88
N SER A 81 -18.48 20.07 8.04
CA SER A 81 -19.64 20.89 8.44
C SER A 81 -20.85 20.01 8.82
N ILE A 82 -21.17 18.99 8.02
CA ILE A 82 -22.26 18.03 8.32
C ILE A 82 -22.01 17.35 9.67
N ILE A 83 -20.79 16.86 9.90
CA ILE A 83 -20.43 16.20 11.17
C ILE A 83 -20.62 17.14 12.35
N ASN A 84 -20.17 18.39 12.23
CA ASN A 84 -20.27 19.38 13.28
C ASN A 84 -21.74 19.73 13.58
N TYR A 85 -22.58 19.93 12.56
CA TYR A 85 -24.00 20.21 12.77
C TYR A 85 -24.75 19.03 13.36
N VAL A 86 -24.46 17.79 12.94
CA VAL A 86 -25.04 16.58 13.54
C VAL A 86 -24.63 16.47 15.03
N ASP A 87 -23.38 16.78 15.36
CA ASP A 87 -22.90 16.77 16.75
C ASP A 87 -23.58 17.85 17.61
N ILE A 88 -23.75 19.07 17.07
CA ILE A 88 -24.48 20.15 17.75
C ILE A 88 -25.94 19.74 17.99
N LEU A 89 -26.64 19.27 16.98
CA LEU A 89 -28.03 18.84 17.11
C LEU A 89 -28.18 17.67 18.11
N SER A 90 -27.20 16.78 18.18
CA SER A 90 -27.22 15.67 19.15
C SER A 90 -27.06 16.14 20.61
N LYS A 91 -26.47 17.34 20.83
CA LYS A 91 -26.19 17.91 22.15
C LYS A 91 -27.27 18.91 22.61
N GLU A 92 -28.11 19.44 21.71
CA GLU A 92 -29.09 20.51 22.01
C GLU A 92 -30.37 20.03 22.74
N GLY A 93 -30.46 18.76 23.16
CA GLY A 93 -31.44 18.21 24.11
C GLY A 93 -32.93 18.38 23.74
N ASP A 94 -33.80 17.48 24.12
CA ASP A 94 -35.22 17.31 23.77
C ASP A 94 -35.48 16.65 22.39
N LEU A 95 -34.54 15.81 21.92
CA LEU A 95 -34.77 14.98 20.76
C LEU A 95 -35.76 13.83 21.12
N SER A 96 -36.73 13.58 20.27
CA SER A 96 -37.49 12.33 20.33
C SER A 96 -36.58 11.13 20.05
N ASP A 97 -36.94 9.95 20.53
CA ASP A 97 -36.15 8.71 20.29
C ASP A 97 -35.83 8.47 18.80
N LYS A 98 -36.78 8.82 17.91
CA LYS A 98 -36.58 8.70 16.46
C LYS A 98 -35.54 9.70 15.90
N GLU A 99 -35.54 10.94 16.39
CA GLU A 99 -34.60 11.95 15.96
C GLU A 99 -33.19 11.59 16.43
N ALA A 100 -33.04 11.10 17.66
CA ALA A 100 -31.76 10.58 18.17
C ALA A 100 -31.25 9.40 17.35
N GLU A 101 -32.14 8.48 16.93
CA GLU A 101 -31.78 7.36 16.04
C GLU A 101 -31.29 7.87 14.68
N TYR A 102 -31.99 8.82 14.04
CA TYR A 102 -31.60 9.39 12.76
C TYR A 102 -30.28 10.15 12.83
N LEU A 103 -30.07 10.93 13.86
CA LEU A 103 -28.80 11.62 14.11
C LEU A 103 -27.66 10.62 14.30
N GLY A 104 -27.89 9.54 15.03
CA GLY A 104 -26.91 8.47 15.19
C GLY A 104 -26.55 7.77 13.86
N VAL A 105 -27.52 7.61 12.96
CA VAL A 105 -27.27 7.09 11.60
C VAL A 105 -26.43 8.09 10.81
N LEU A 106 -26.78 9.36 10.80
CA LEU A 106 -26.04 10.42 10.09
C LEU A 106 -24.60 10.53 10.59
N GLN A 107 -24.41 10.48 11.89
CA GLN A 107 -23.09 10.53 12.52
C GLN A 107 -22.19 9.37 12.06
N ARG A 108 -22.72 8.14 12.09
CA ARG A 108 -21.99 6.95 11.62
C ARG A 108 -21.67 7.02 10.13
N GLN A 109 -22.62 7.45 9.27
CA GLN A 109 -22.40 7.54 7.84
C GLN A 109 -21.40 8.65 7.48
N SER A 110 -21.48 9.80 8.15
CA SER A 110 -20.53 10.91 7.95
C SER A 110 -19.10 10.53 8.37
N ALA A 111 -18.96 9.84 9.51
CA ALA A 111 -17.66 9.33 9.96
C ALA A 111 -17.08 8.28 8.97
N ARG A 112 -17.94 7.40 8.45
CA ARG A 112 -17.55 6.42 7.43
C ARG A 112 -17.08 7.09 6.14
N LEU A 113 -17.82 8.10 5.66
CA LEU A 113 -17.46 8.84 4.46
C LEU A 113 -16.14 9.60 4.63
N LYS A 114 -15.92 10.22 5.80
CA LYS A 114 -14.66 10.87 6.14
C LYS A 114 -13.50 9.88 6.04
N LYS A 115 -13.61 8.69 6.63
CA LYS A 115 -12.57 7.65 6.57
C LYS A 115 -12.30 7.21 5.13
N LEU A 116 -13.34 7.00 4.31
CA LEU A 116 -13.17 6.62 2.91
C LEU A 116 -12.40 7.67 2.09
N ILE A 117 -12.66 8.96 2.34
CA ILE A 117 -11.95 10.05 1.67
C ILE A 117 -10.48 10.10 2.12
N GLU A 118 -10.22 9.93 3.41
CA GLU A 118 -8.86 9.89 3.96
C GLU A 118 -8.07 8.71 3.38
N ASP A 119 -8.67 7.53 3.30
CA ASP A 119 -8.09 6.33 2.69
C ASP A 119 -7.79 6.54 1.19
N LEU A 120 -8.69 7.20 0.46
CA LEU A 120 -8.52 7.50 -0.96
C LEU A 120 -7.36 8.47 -1.21
N ILE A 121 -7.25 9.54 -0.39
CA ILE A 121 -6.15 10.52 -0.48
C ILE A 121 -4.82 9.82 -0.26
N GLU A 122 -4.73 8.96 0.75
CA GLU A 122 -3.48 8.30 1.07
C GLU A 122 -3.09 7.27 0.02
N ALA A 123 -4.03 6.46 -0.47
CA ALA A 123 -3.79 5.56 -1.59
C ALA A 123 -3.30 6.31 -2.84
N SER A 124 -3.88 7.49 -3.11
CA SER A 124 -3.43 8.36 -4.19
C SER A 124 -2.00 8.88 -4.00
N LYS A 125 -1.65 9.33 -2.78
CA LYS A 125 -0.29 9.77 -2.45
C LYS A 125 0.72 8.63 -2.53
N ALA A 126 0.35 7.44 -2.05
CA ALA A 126 1.20 6.26 -2.11
C ALA A 126 1.49 5.85 -3.56
N SER A 127 0.47 5.82 -4.43
CA SER A 127 0.61 5.43 -5.85
C SER A 127 1.49 6.38 -6.67
N THR A 128 1.61 7.65 -6.24
CA THR A 128 2.43 8.67 -6.91
C THR A 128 3.81 8.87 -6.31
N GLY A 129 4.15 8.12 -5.24
CA GLY A 129 5.39 8.30 -4.51
C GLY A 129 5.48 9.60 -3.70
N ASN A 130 4.35 10.30 -3.52
CA ASN A 130 4.26 11.55 -2.76
C ASN A 130 3.89 11.34 -1.29
N LEU A 131 3.98 10.09 -0.80
CA LEU A 131 3.78 9.79 0.61
C LEU A 131 4.97 10.30 1.40
N GLU A 132 4.73 11.21 2.34
CA GLU A 132 5.76 11.65 3.27
C GLU A 132 6.01 10.55 4.30
N VAL A 133 7.21 9.97 4.27
CA VAL A 133 7.61 8.88 5.17
C VAL A 133 8.74 9.37 6.06
N HIS A 134 8.53 9.30 7.37
CA HIS A 134 9.53 9.62 8.38
C HIS A 134 10.11 8.32 8.97
N MET A 135 11.25 7.90 8.45
CA MET A 135 11.92 6.68 8.89
C MET A 135 12.59 6.89 10.24
N GLU A 136 12.15 6.14 11.26
CA GLU A 136 12.71 6.14 12.61
C GLU A 136 12.81 4.71 13.16
N PRO A 137 13.67 4.45 14.14
CA PRO A 137 13.69 3.15 14.80
C PRO A 137 12.34 2.89 15.48
N THR A 138 11.61 1.91 14.99
CA THR A 138 10.26 1.55 15.43
C THR A 138 10.25 0.13 15.95
N ASP A 139 9.83 -0.08 17.18
CA ASP A 139 9.64 -1.41 17.75
C ASP A 139 8.32 -2.02 17.24
N VAL A 140 8.47 -3.04 16.40
CA VAL A 140 7.34 -3.72 15.73
C VAL A 140 6.47 -4.48 16.71
N GLU A 141 7.06 -5.13 17.72
CA GLU A 141 6.33 -5.89 18.73
C GLU A 141 5.48 -4.98 19.61
N MET A 142 6.06 -3.89 20.12
CA MET A 142 5.33 -2.90 20.91
C MET A 142 4.19 -2.26 20.13
N LEU A 143 4.43 -1.91 18.87
CA LEU A 143 3.41 -1.31 18.00
C LEU A 143 2.25 -2.27 17.72
N LEU A 144 2.57 -3.55 17.51
CA LEU A 144 1.56 -4.61 17.31
C LEU A 144 0.74 -4.84 18.58
N GLU A 145 1.37 -4.87 19.76
CA GLU A 145 0.67 -5.01 21.05
C GLU A 145 -0.28 -3.84 21.30
N GLN A 146 0.15 -2.61 21.02
CA GLN A 146 -0.72 -1.43 21.11
C GLN A 146 -1.91 -1.54 20.15
N ALA A 147 -1.68 -1.95 18.90
CA ALA A 147 -2.74 -2.15 17.94
C ALA A 147 -3.75 -3.20 18.40
N LEU A 148 -3.29 -4.35 18.90
CA LEU A 148 -4.17 -5.39 19.43
C LEU A 148 -4.97 -4.92 20.64
N GLY A 149 -4.38 -4.10 21.51
CA GLY A 149 -5.04 -3.50 22.67
C GLY A 149 -6.24 -2.62 22.26
N GLU A 150 -6.11 -1.80 21.21
CA GLU A 150 -7.24 -1.00 20.69
C GLU A 150 -8.40 -1.85 20.13
N PHE A 151 -8.09 -3.03 19.64
CA PHE A 151 -9.09 -3.92 19.05
C PHE A 151 -9.61 -5.00 20.01
N GLU A 152 -9.16 -5.03 21.28
CA GLU A 152 -9.47 -6.10 22.24
C GLU A 152 -10.97 -6.35 22.39
N GLU A 153 -11.76 -5.30 22.65
CA GLU A 153 -13.20 -5.42 22.80
C GLU A 153 -13.90 -5.95 21.54
N ARG A 154 -13.44 -5.50 20.37
CA ARG A 154 -14.00 -5.91 19.08
C ARG A 154 -13.65 -7.34 18.73
N LEU A 155 -12.42 -7.76 19.01
CA LEU A 155 -11.96 -9.15 18.87
C LEU A 155 -12.75 -10.07 19.81
N ALA A 156 -12.95 -9.66 21.07
CA ALA A 156 -13.73 -10.39 22.06
C ALA A 156 -15.21 -10.51 21.63
N ALA A 157 -15.82 -9.44 21.12
CA ALA A 157 -17.20 -9.46 20.62
C ALA A 157 -17.40 -10.48 19.46
N CYS A 158 -16.40 -10.63 18.60
CA CYS A 158 -16.37 -11.62 17.52
C CYS A 158 -15.88 -13.01 17.99
N LYS A 159 -15.52 -13.16 19.27
CA LYS A 159 -14.91 -14.36 19.87
C LYS A 159 -13.65 -14.81 19.11
N LEU A 160 -12.87 -13.88 18.64
CA LEU A 160 -11.58 -14.12 18.02
C LEU A 160 -10.49 -14.10 19.10
N GLN A 161 -9.58 -15.07 19.06
CA GLN A 161 -8.50 -15.19 20.00
C GLN A 161 -7.17 -14.92 19.30
N PRO A 162 -6.54 -13.75 19.48
CA PRO A 162 -5.22 -13.50 18.94
C PRO A 162 -4.18 -14.34 19.67
N VAL A 163 -3.28 -14.95 18.92
CA VAL A 163 -2.14 -15.74 19.39
C VAL A 163 -0.90 -15.15 18.75
N VAL A 164 -0.20 -14.30 19.48
CA VAL A 164 1.06 -13.68 19.02
C VAL A 164 2.22 -14.63 19.36
N THR A 165 3.07 -14.86 18.37
CA THR A 165 4.30 -15.64 18.54
C THR A 165 5.47 -14.81 18.02
N ASN A 166 6.38 -14.44 18.92
CA ASN A 166 7.65 -13.81 18.54
C ASN A 166 8.72 -14.91 18.41
N TYR A 167 9.10 -15.25 17.18
CA TYR A 167 10.15 -16.23 16.90
C TYR A 167 11.56 -15.65 17.10
N LEU A 168 11.73 -14.32 16.99
CA LEU A 168 13.00 -13.64 17.32
C LEU A 168 13.36 -13.86 18.80
N THR A 169 12.40 -13.66 19.69
CA THR A 169 12.59 -13.87 21.14
C THR A 169 12.90 -15.34 21.43
N LYS A 170 12.30 -16.28 20.70
CA LYS A 170 12.61 -17.70 20.83
C LYS A 170 14.01 -18.06 20.32
N LYS A 171 14.49 -17.38 19.26
CA LYS A 171 15.79 -17.64 18.62
C LYS A 171 16.93 -16.94 19.32
N TYR A 172 16.74 -15.68 19.76
CA TYR A 172 17.79 -14.81 20.28
C TYR A 172 17.65 -14.49 21.78
N GLY A 173 16.59 -14.97 22.45
CA GLY A 173 16.28 -14.71 23.86
C GLY A 173 15.46 -13.44 24.09
N ALA A 174 15.18 -13.12 25.35
CA ALA A 174 14.30 -12.03 25.77
C ALA A 174 14.78 -10.60 25.38
N GLN A 175 16.00 -10.47 24.87
CA GLN A 175 16.57 -9.20 24.39
C GLN A 175 16.65 -9.15 22.86
N ALA A 176 15.86 -9.97 22.16
CA ALA A 176 15.79 -9.90 20.71
C ALA A 176 15.37 -8.49 20.27
N ASP A 177 16.12 -7.92 19.34
CA ASP A 177 15.83 -6.60 18.80
C ASP A 177 14.71 -6.69 17.77
N CYS A 178 13.56 -6.08 18.05
CA CYS A 178 12.41 -5.99 17.16
C CYS A 178 12.28 -4.62 16.48
N HIS A 179 13.36 -3.79 16.50
CA HIS A 179 13.35 -2.49 15.86
C HIS A 179 13.61 -2.61 14.36
N VAL A 180 12.80 -1.86 13.60
CA VAL A 180 12.98 -1.65 12.16
C VAL A 180 13.04 -0.15 11.88
N MET A 181 13.70 0.23 10.78
CA MET A 181 13.60 1.60 10.27
C MET A 181 12.28 1.76 9.52
N ALA A 182 11.29 2.36 10.15
CA ALA A 182 9.96 2.54 9.58
C ALA A 182 9.31 3.85 10.05
N ASP A 183 8.25 4.29 9.35
CA ASP A 183 7.35 5.31 9.89
C ASP A 183 6.27 4.59 10.72
N GLY A 184 6.33 4.75 12.03
CA GLY A 184 5.43 4.11 12.98
C GLY A 184 3.95 4.39 12.71
N ARG A 185 3.61 5.58 12.19
CA ARG A 185 2.22 5.95 11.83
C ARG A 185 1.70 5.13 10.66
N HIS A 186 2.52 4.95 9.63
CA HIS A 186 2.13 4.13 8.47
C HIS A 186 2.10 2.64 8.82
N LEU A 187 3.06 2.16 9.62
CA LEU A 187 3.06 0.79 10.10
C LEU A 187 1.86 0.48 11.00
N TRP A 188 1.53 1.41 11.93
CA TRP A 188 0.29 1.34 12.71
C TRP A 188 -0.95 1.17 11.84
N ARG A 189 -1.05 1.97 10.78
CA ARG A 189 -2.19 1.93 9.87
C ARG A 189 -2.28 0.62 9.09
N VAL A 190 -1.14 0.01 8.76
CA VAL A 190 -1.11 -1.35 8.19
C VAL A 190 -1.73 -2.34 9.18
N PHE A 191 -1.33 -2.29 10.46
CA PHE A 191 -1.90 -3.18 11.48
C PHE A 191 -3.40 -2.92 11.71
N ASP A 192 -3.82 -1.65 11.81
CA ASP A 192 -5.26 -1.26 11.92
C ASP A 192 -6.08 -1.88 10.78
N ASN A 193 -5.62 -1.75 9.55
CA ASN A 193 -6.30 -2.29 8.38
C ASN A 193 -6.35 -3.83 8.39
N LEU A 194 -5.23 -4.50 8.72
CA LEU A 194 -5.17 -5.96 8.76
C LEU A 194 -6.04 -6.54 9.87
N ILE A 195 -5.95 -6.01 11.08
CA ILE A 195 -6.77 -6.44 12.22
C ILE A 195 -8.25 -6.13 11.96
N GLY A 196 -8.56 -4.95 11.41
CA GLY A 196 -9.92 -4.58 11.00
C GLY A 196 -10.52 -5.53 9.96
N ASN A 197 -9.74 -5.97 8.98
CA ASN A 197 -10.14 -6.97 7.99
C ASN A 197 -10.36 -8.34 8.64
N ILE A 198 -9.49 -8.74 9.55
CA ILE A 198 -9.64 -10.01 10.30
C ILE A 198 -10.96 -9.99 11.08
N ILE A 199 -11.26 -8.94 11.84
CA ILE A 199 -12.52 -8.81 12.58
C ILE A 199 -13.74 -8.93 11.65
N LYS A 200 -13.65 -8.37 10.46
CA LYS A 200 -14.74 -8.35 9.49
C LYS A 200 -14.96 -9.68 8.78
N TYR A 201 -13.89 -10.40 8.46
CA TYR A 201 -13.93 -11.55 7.55
C TYR A 201 -13.56 -12.88 8.21
N ALA A 202 -12.94 -12.89 9.38
CA ALA A 202 -12.59 -14.13 10.05
C ALA A 202 -13.81 -14.89 10.57
N GLN A 203 -13.68 -16.21 10.63
CA GLN A 203 -14.69 -17.10 11.20
C GLN A 203 -14.78 -16.87 12.70
N PRO A 204 -15.99 -16.55 13.25
CA PRO A 204 -16.19 -16.42 14.71
C PRO A 204 -15.75 -17.67 15.47
N ASN A 205 -15.35 -17.50 16.72
CA ASN A 205 -14.80 -18.55 17.58
C ASN A 205 -13.55 -19.24 17.03
N SER A 206 -12.71 -18.51 16.29
CA SER A 206 -11.43 -19.03 15.76
C SER A 206 -10.24 -18.29 16.37
N ARG A 207 -9.06 -18.85 16.14
CA ARG A 207 -7.79 -18.20 16.50
C ARG A 207 -7.27 -17.37 15.34
N VAL A 208 -6.63 -16.26 15.69
CA VAL A 208 -5.86 -15.40 14.77
C VAL A 208 -4.40 -15.53 15.17
N TYR A 209 -3.59 -16.14 14.32
CA TYR A 209 -2.16 -16.29 14.58
C TYR A 209 -1.42 -15.11 13.98
N ILE A 210 -0.54 -14.51 14.78
CA ILE A 210 0.29 -13.39 14.37
C ILE A 210 1.73 -13.77 14.74
N ASP A 211 2.53 -14.01 13.71
CA ASP A 211 3.90 -14.48 13.87
C ASP A 211 4.86 -13.33 13.51
N ILE A 212 5.80 -13.02 14.40
CA ILE A 212 6.93 -12.12 14.16
C ILE A 212 8.16 -12.97 13.97
N ASP A 213 8.79 -12.91 12.80
CA ASP A 213 9.95 -13.73 12.43
C ASP A 213 10.98 -12.92 11.64
N GLU A 214 12.18 -13.45 11.51
CA GLU A 214 13.24 -12.92 10.66
C GLU A 214 13.26 -13.70 9.34
N ALA A 215 12.87 -13.05 8.24
CA ALA A 215 12.89 -13.68 6.91
C ALA A 215 14.33 -13.81 6.38
N GLU A 216 15.08 -12.70 6.45
CA GLU A 216 16.51 -12.62 6.13
C GLU A 216 17.21 -11.83 7.24
N PRO A 217 18.55 -11.95 7.39
CA PRO A 217 19.28 -11.24 8.44
C PRO A 217 19.02 -9.72 8.36
N GLY A 218 18.40 -9.16 9.41
CA GLY A 218 18.04 -7.75 9.50
C GLY A 218 16.67 -7.39 8.89
N GLU A 219 15.86 -8.36 8.46
CA GLU A 219 14.52 -8.17 7.93
C GLU A 219 13.47 -8.85 8.81
N ILE A 220 12.55 -8.06 9.40
CA ILE A 220 11.47 -8.57 10.24
C ILE A 220 10.20 -8.76 9.39
N THR A 221 9.64 -9.95 9.48
CA THR A 221 8.35 -10.29 8.85
C THR A 221 7.27 -10.47 9.90
N VAL A 222 6.13 -9.81 9.70
CA VAL A 222 4.93 -10.01 10.52
C VAL A 222 3.87 -10.70 9.68
N THR A 223 3.49 -11.91 10.08
CA THR A 223 2.53 -12.74 9.35
C THR A 223 1.23 -12.86 10.11
N PHE A 224 0.12 -12.48 9.47
CA PHE A 224 -1.24 -12.65 10.00
C PHE A 224 -1.92 -13.84 9.34
N LYS A 225 -2.47 -14.77 10.16
CA LYS A 225 -3.17 -15.97 9.69
C LYS A 225 -4.52 -16.08 10.39
N ASN A 226 -5.59 -16.14 9.61
CA ASN A 226 -6.94 -16.36 10.12
C ASN A 226 -7.72 -17.31 9.21
N ILE A 227 -8.79 -17.89 9.70
CA ILE A 227 -9.73 -18.69 8.91
C ILE A 227 -10.84 -17.73 8.45
N SER A 228 -11.07 -17.66 7.14
CA SER A 228 -12.16 -16.86 6.58
C SER A 228 -13.51 -17.53 6.81
N LYS A 229 -14.57 -16.75 7.15
CA LYS A 229 -15.93 -17.25 7.28
C LYS A 229 -16.56 -17.65 5.95
N GLU A 230 -16.06 -17.09 4.84
CA GLU A 230 -16.50 -17.40 3.49
C GLU A 230 -15.32 -17.90 2.66
N PRO A 231 -15.50 -18.87 1.75
CA PRO A 231 -14.43 -19.33 0.89
C PRO A 231 -13.95 -18.18 -0.01
N LEU A 232 -12.64 -17.99 -0.07
CA LEU A 232 -12.02 -17.06 -1.00
C LEU A 232 -12.02 -17.71 -2.39
N ASN A 233 -12.86 -17.21 -3.31
CA ASN A 233 -12.88 -17.64 -4.73
C ASN A 233 -11.83 -16.88 -5.56
N ILE A 234 -10.67 -16.64 -5.00
CA ILE A 234 -9.58 -15.87 -5.63
C ILE A 234 -8.41 -16.82 -5.81
N SER A 235 -7.86 -16.88 -7.02
CA SER A 235 -6.62 -17.64 -7.28
C SER A 235 -5.41 -16.97 -6.62
N GLY A 236 -4.39 -17.76 -6.27
CA GLY A 236 -3.18 -17.22 -5.63
C GLY A 236 -2.43 -16.18 -6.47
N ASP A 237 -2.66 -16.13 -7.77
CA ASP A 237 -2.06 -15.15 -8.70
C ASP A 237 -2.83 -13.83 -8.71
N GLU A 238 -4.16 -13.84 -8.52
CA GLU A 238 -4.99 -12.63 -8.37
C GLU A 238 -4.77 -11.89 -7.04
N LEU A 239 -4.13 -12.54 -6.05
CA LEU A 239 -3.78 -11.90 -4.76
C LEU A 239 -2.45 -11.13 -4.82
N LYS A 240 -1.68 -11.25 -5.91
CA LYS A 240 -0.37 -10.61 -6.08
C LYS A 240 -0.42 -9.34 -6.94
N GLU A 241 -1.55 -9.05 -7.58
CA GLU A 241 -1.85 -7.81 -8.29
C GLU A 241 -2.55 -6.79 -7.35
#